data_78f8d9796ccba99eabe9e27723807b87
#
_entry.id   78f8d9796ccba99eabe9e27723807b87
#
_cell.length_a   1.000
_cell.length_b   1.000
_cell.length_c   1.000
_cell.angle_alpha   90.00
_cell.angle_beta   90.00
_cell.angle_gamma   90.00
#
_symmetry.space_group_name_H-M   'P 1'
#
loop_
_entity.id
_entity.type
_entity.pdbx_description
1 polymer ?
#
loop_
_entity_poly.entity_id
_entity_poly.type
_entity_poly.pdbx_seq_one_letter_code
_entity_poly.pdbx_strand_id
1 'polypeptide(L)'
;VTGAVPALSSADDPAFVVFNVGDSRVYSFEGNDLAQVTHDHSVVQELVDAGLISAADAEGHPESNVVTRALGFREVPRPDYWRVPIRAGLRLLVCSDGLTKELDSDRLRLHLAARLSATETAGALVDAALAAGGRDNVTVIVIDVLDAPEGADPSAYNEDSTGARG
;
A
#
# COMPACT_ATOMS: atom_id res chain seq x y z
N VAL A 1 -6.67 -1.02 -9.65
CA VAL A 1 -7.40 -1.83 -8.64
C VAL A 1 -6.42 -2.43 -7.67
N THR A 2 -6.63 -2.21 -6.37
CA THR A 2 -5.80 -2.76 -5.30
C THR A 2 -6.67 -3.27 -4.15
N GLY A 3 -6.15 -4.15 -3.33
CA GLY A 3 -6.87 -4.68 -2.17
C GLY A 3 -6.04 -5.63 -1.32
N ALA A 4 -6.62 -5.98 -0.16
CA ALA A 4 -6.07 -6.96 0.78
C ALA A 4 -7.17 -7.94 1.19
N VAL A 5 -6.88 -9.24 1.12
CA VAL A 5 -7.81 -10.31 1.48
C VAL A 5 -7.16 -11.16 2.56
N PRO A 6 -7.80 -11.41 3.71
CA PRO A 6 -7.26 -12.32 4.71
C PRO A 6 -7.26 -13.75 4.15
N ALA A 7 -6.10 -14.41 4.21
CA ALA A 7 -5.91 -15.81 3.84
C ALA A 7 -5.56 -16.60 5.10
N LEU A 8 -6.46 -17.48 5.51
CA LEU A 8 -6.34 -18.34 6.67
C LEU A 8 -6.04 -19.76 6.21
N SER A 9 -4.99 -19.94 5.40
CA SER A 9 -4.68 -21.25 4.81
C SER A 9 -4.14 -22.28 5.80
N SER A 10 -3.60 -21.85 6.94
CA SER A 10 -3.29 -22.67 8.12
C SER A 10 -3.37 -21.80 9.37
N ALA A 11 -3.68 -22.40 10.53
CA ALA A 11 -3.71 -21.67 11.80
C ALA A 11 -2.33 -21.09 12.17
N ASP A 12 -1.26 -21.69 11.62
CA ASP A 12 0.12 -21.38 12.00
C ASP A 12 0.72 -20.21 11.19
N ASP A 13 0.03 -19.72 10.14
CA ASP A 13 0.60 -18.69 9.27
C ASP A 13 -0.47 -17.81 8.56
N PRO A 14 -1.30 -17.10 9.34
CA PRO A 14 -2.31 -16.22 8.79
C PRO A 14 -1.67 -14.99 8.13
N ALA A 15 -2.16 -14.61 6.94
CA ALA A 15 -1.65 -13.46 6.23
C ALA A 15 -2.75 -12.75 5.44
N PHE A 16 -2.53 -11.47 5.14
CA PHE A 16 -3.22 -10.83 4.04
C PHE A 16 -2.52 -11.17 2.73
N VAL A 17 -3.30 -11.54 1.72
CA VAL A 17 -2.88 -11.50 0.33
C VAL A 17 -3.25 -10.12 -0.20
N VAL A 18 -2.25 -9.30 -0.44
CA VAL A 18 -2.38 -8.00 -1.09
C VAL A 18 -2.23 -8.20 -2.58
N PHE A 19 -3.05 -7.52 -3.37
CA PHE A 19 -2.96 -7.56 -4.83
C PHE A 19 -3.04 -6.16 -5.42
N ASN A 20 -2.38 -5.94 -6.56
CA ASN A 20 -2.42 -4.66 -7.26
C ASN A 20 -2.43 -4.81 -8.79
N VAL A 21 -3.20 -3.94 -9.45
CA VAL A 21 -3.15 -3.60 -10.88
C VAL A 21 -3.36 -2.10 -10.98
N GLY A 22 -2.33 -1.34 -11.31
CA GLY A 22 -2.36 0.11 -11.41
C GLY A 22 -1.43 0.78 -10.41
N ASP A 23 -1.71 2.02 -10.06
CA ASP A 23 -0.95 2.93 -9.20
C ASP A 23 -1.64 3.26 -7.86
N SER A 24 -2.75 2.60 -7.58
CA SER A 24 -3.33 2.58 -6.23
C SER A 24 -2.44 1.75 -5.31
N ARG A 25 -2.34 2.12 -4.04
CA ARG A 25 -1.32 1.59 -3.14
C ARG A 25 -1.90 0.91 -1.90
N VAL A 26 -1.15 -0.03 -1.38
CA VAL A 26 -1.34 -0.58 -0.03
C VAL A 26 -0.07 -0.31 0.77
N TYR A 27 -0.26 0.23 1.96
CA TYR A 27 0.80 0.42 2.94
C TYR A 27 0.55 -0.44 4.16
N SER A 28 1.62 -0.93 4.78
CA SER A 28 1.62 -1.47 6.13
C SER A 28 2.17 -0.44 7.11
N PHE A 29 1.54 -0.36 8.28
CA PHE A 29 1.97 0.49 9.37
C PHE A 29 2.03 -0.33 10.66
N GLU A 30 3.21 -0.48 11.23
CA GLU A 30 3.47 -1.25 12.45
C GLU A 30 4.59 -0.58 13.24
N GLY A 31 4.43 -0.42 14.55
CA GLY A 31 5.47 0.15 15.42
C GLY A 31 5.94 1.56 15.02
N ASN A 32 5.10 2.36 14.36
CA ASN A 32 5.42 3.68 13.79
C ASN A 32 6.25 3.65 12.49
N ASP A 33 6.45 2.49 11.91
CA ASP A 33 7.06 2.33 10.59
C ASP A 33 5.98 2.22 9.52
N LEU A 34 6.14 2.97 8.42
CA LEU A 34 5.24 2.98 7.26
C LEU A 34 6.00 2.43 6.06
N ALA A 35 5.55 1.31 5.53
CA ALA A 35 6.12 0.69 4.35
C ALA A 35 5.07 0.53 3.24
N GLN A 36 5.40 0.92 2.02
CA GLN A 36 4.58 0.61 0.85
C GLN A 36 4.74 -0.88 0.52
N VAL A 37 3.63 -1.62 0.53
CA VAL A 37 3.59 -3.05 0.21
C VAL A 37 3.52 -3.27 -1.29
N THR A 38 2.69 -2.50 -1.98
CA THR A 38 2.47 -2.62 -3.43
C THR A 38 3.54 -1.88 -4.21
N HIS A 39 3.72 -2.32 -5.46
CA HIS A 39 4.57 -1.67 -6.44
C HIS A 39 3.70 -1.05 -7.53
N ASP A 40 3.94 0.20 -7.89
CA ASP A 40 3.09 0.91 -8.84
C ASP A 40 3.35 0.43 -10.26
N HIS A 41 2.28 0.23 -11.01
CA HIS A 41 2.37 -0.01 -12.45
C HIS A 41 2.32 1.32 -13.19
N SER A 42 3.41 2.09 -13.11
CA SER A 42 3.55 3.40 -13.73
C SER A 42 4.89 3.55 -14.45
N VAL A 43 4.93 4.43 -15.44
CA VAL A 43 6.17 4.72 -16.18
C VAL A 43 7.27 5.21 -15.24
N VAL A 44 6.94 6.06 -14.29
CA VAL A 44 7.94 6.60 -13.35
C VAL A 44 8.51 5.52 -12.45
N GLN A 45 7.69 4.54 -12.05
CA GLN A 45 8.17 3.42 -11.25
C GLN A 45 9.14 2.53 -12.06
N GLU A 46 8.83 2.26 -13.33
CA GLU A 46 9.75 1.53 -14.22
C GLU A 46 11.09 2.26 -14.41
N LEU A 47 11.06 3.61 -14.47
CA LEU A 47 12.28 4.42 -14.54
C LEU A 47 13.09 4.36 -13.24
N VAL A 48 12.44 4.37 -12.08
CA VAL A 48 13.09 4.20 -10.77
C VAL A 48 13.74 2.82 -10.67
N ASP A 49 13.03 1.76 -11.06
CA ASP A 49 13.52 0.38 -11.02
C ASP A 49 14.73 0.17 -11.95
N ALA A 50 14.73 0.85 -13.09
CA ALA A 50 15.85 0.85 -14.02
C ALA A 50 17.04 1.73 -13.54
N GLY A 51 16.90 2.45 -12.42
CA GLY A 51 17.91 3.37 -11.89
C GLY A 51 18.12 4.62 -12.76
N LEU A 52 17.14 4.96 -13.60
CA LEU A 52 17.19 6.11 -14.51
C LEU A 52 16.82 7.42 -13.82
N ILE A 53 15.95 7.34 -12.82
CA ILE A 53 15.58 8.47 -11.95
C ILE A 53 15.57 8.01 -10.50
N SER A 54 15.67 8.94 -9.55
CA SER A 54 15.46 8.63 -8.14
C SER A 54 13.97 8.59 -7.78
N ALA A 55 13.63 7.91 -6.67
CA ALA A 55 12.24 7.90 -6.16
C ALA A 55 11.74 9.33 -5.84
N ALA A 56 12.62 10.22 -5.40
CA ALA A 56 12.28 11.61 -5.13
C ALA A 56 11.95 12.39 -6.42
N ASP A 57 12.62 12.09 -7.53
CA ASP A 57 12.37 12.74 -8.82
C ASP A 57 11.08 12.23 -9.48
N ALA A 58 10.62 11.03 -9.12
CA ALA A 58 9.43 10.40 -9.68
C ALA A 58 8.14 11.20 -9.41
N GLU A 59 8.01 11.82 -8.22
CA GLU A 59 6.82 12.57 -7.83
C GLU A 59 6.59 13.82 -8.72
N GLY A 60 7.68 14.48 -9.14
CA GLY A 60 7.62 15.66 -10.00
C GLY A 60 7.74 15.38 -11.51
N HIS A 61 7.83 14.12 -11.90
CA HIS A 61 8.08 13.75 -13.29
C HIS A 61 6.85 14.02 -14.18
N PRO A 62 7.03 14.53 -15.44
CA PRO A 62 5.91 14.79 -16.35
C PRO A 62 5.02 13.58 -16.62
N GLU A 63 5.56 12.36 -16.56
CA GLU A 63 4.86 11.10 -16.77
C GLU A 63 4.41 10.42 -15.46
N SER A 64 4.39 11.14 -14.32
CA SER A 64 3.97 10.60 -13.01
C SER A 64 2.56 10.02 -12.99
N ASN A 65 1.69 10.46 -13.91
CA ASN A 65 0.31 9.97 -14.03
C ASN A 65 0.14 8.89 -15.12
N VAL A 66 1.22 8.40 -15.74
CA VAL A 66 1.13 7.41 -16.81
C VAL A 66 1.18 6.01 -16.23
N VAL A 67 0.04 5.32 -16.28
CA VAL A 67 -0.13 3.95 -15.79
C VAL A 67 0.22 2.96 -16.89
N THR A 68 1.03 1.95 -16.58
CA THR A 68 1.47 0.91 -17.54
C THR A 68 0.60 -0.34 -17.53
N ARG A 69 -0.19 -0.56 -16.44
CA ARG A 69 -1.18 -1.65 -16.35
C ARG A 69 -2.49 -1.13 -15.77
N ALA A 70 -3.61 -1.41 -16.43
CA ALA A 70 -4.95 -1.07 -15.95
C ALA A 70 -5.97 -2.10 -16.41
N LEU A 71 -7.06 -2.26 -15.64
CA LEU A 71 -8.22 -3.05 -16.07
C LEU A 71 -8.88 -2.40 -17.28
N GLY A 72 -9.26 -3.22 -18.27
CA GLY A 72 -9.90 -2.74 -19.49
C GLY A 72 -8.94 -2.32 -20.61
N PHE A 73 -7.62 -2.43 -20.42
CA PHE A 73 -6.66 -2.36 -21.53
C PHE A 73 -6.77 -3.60 -22.43
N ARG A 74 -6.09 -3.56 -23.61
CA ARG A 74 -6.22 -4.58 -24.67
C ARG A 74 -5.88 -6.00 -24.21
N GLU A 75 -5.00 -6.16 -23.24
CA GLU A 75 -4.63 -7.44 -22.65
C GLU A 75 -5.18 -7.55 -21.21
N VAL A 76 -5.48 -8.77 -20.78
CA VAL A 76 -5.86 -9.01 -19.39
C VAL A 76 -4.63 -8.75 -18.51
N PRO A 77 -4.65 -7.71 -17.67
CA PRO A 77 -3.50 -7.38 -16.86
C PRO A 77 -3.27 -8.48 -15.82
N ARG A 78 -2.00 -8.81 -15.59
CA ARG A 78 -1.62 -9.72 -14.51
C ARG A 78 -1.49 -8.92 -13.22
N PRO A 79 -2.24 -9.28 -12.16
CA PRO A 79 -2.05 -8.68 -10.84
C PRO A 79 -0.71 -9.11 -10.26
N ASP A 80 -0.06 -8.21 -9.53
CA ASP A 80 1.03 -8.58 -8.63
C ASP A 80 0.45 -8.89 -7.25
N TYR A 81 1.12 -9.76 -6.49
CA TYR A 81 0.67 -10.25 -5.20
C TYR A 81 1.77 -10.17 -4.16
N TRP A 82 1.40 -9.79 -2.94
CA TRP A 82 2.27 -9.77 -1.79
C TRP A 82 1.59 -10.45 -0.62
N ARG A 83 2.39 -11.01 0.25
CA ARG A 83 1.95 -11.62 1.48
C ARG A 83 2.34 -10.74 2.66
N VAL A 84 1.37 -10.32 3.46
CA VAL A 84 1.59 -9.53 4.67
C VAL A 84 1.11 -10.34 5.87
N PRO A 85 2.00 -10.79 6.77
CA PRO A 85 1.61 -11.55 7.94
C PRO A 85 0.60 -10.81 8.81
N ILE A 86 -0.42 -11.51 9.31
CA ILE A 86 -1.41 -10.94 10.22
C ILE A 86 -0.81 -10.95 11.63
N ARG A 87 -0.61 -9.75 12.20
CA ARG A 87 -0.09 -9.55 13.55
C ARG A 87 -0.95 -8.54 14.29
N ALA A 88 -1.12 -8.72 15.59
CA ALA A 88 -1.80 -7.73 16.42
C ALA A 88 -1.05 -6.39 16.37
N GLY A 89 -1.79 -5.30 16.14
CA GLY A 89 -1.21 -3.96 15.99
C GLY A 89 -0.81 -3.57 14.56
N LEU A 90 -0.86 -4.51 13.60
CA LEU A 90 -0.72 -4.17 12.17
C LEU A 90 -1.92 -3.31 11.73
N ARG A 91 -1.63 -2.22 11.03
CA ARG A 91 -2.61 -1.39 10.33
C ARG A 91 -2.28 -1.39 8.84
N LEU A 92 -3.27 -1.64 7.98
CA LEU A 92 -3.13 -1.48 6.54
C LEU A 92 -3.86 -0.22 6.09
N LEU A 93 -3.25 0.52 5.18
CA LEU A 93 -3.87 1.60 4.43
C LEU A 93 -3.95 1.18 2.97
N VAL A 94 -5.16 1.13 2.43
CA VAL A 94 -5.43 0.93 1.00
C VAL A 94 -5.97 2.23 0.44
N CYS A 95 -5.33 2.77 -0.60
CA CYS A 95 -5.72 4.08 -1.11
C CYS A 95 -5.56 4.21 -2.62
N SER A 96 -6.32 5.15 -3.21
CA SER A 96 -6.09 5.61 -4.56
C SER A 96 -4.92 6.59 -4.62
N ASP A 97 -4.40 6.83 -5.82
CA ASP A 97 -3.35 7.82 -6.11
C ASP A 97 -3.72 9.24 -5.70
N GLY A 98 -5.02 9.59 -5.71
CA GLY A 98 -5.49 10.89 -5.23
C GLY A 98 -5.14 11.19 -3.76
N LEU A 99 -4.91 10.17 -2.91
CA LEU A 99 -4.39 10.38 -1.57
C LEU A 99 -2.90 10.71 -1.61
N THR A 100 -2.11 9.91 -2.31
CA THR A 100 -0.64 9.99 -2.29
C THR A 100 -0.08 11.14 -3.14
N LYS A 101 -0.87 11.68 -4.05
CA LYS A 101 -0.59 12.94 -4.77
C LYS A 101 -0.70 14.18 -3.86
N GLU A 102 -1.49 14.11 -2.80
CA GLU A 102 -1.72 15.23 -1.88
C GLU A 102 -0.97 15.09 -0.56
N LEU A 103 -0.70 13.87 -0.11
CA LEU A 103 -0.04 13.59 1.16
C LEU A 103 1.21 12.74 0.94
N ASP A 104 2.35 13.28 1.35
CA ASP A 104 3.61 12.54 1.39
C ASP A 104 3.63 11.47 2.50
N SER A 105 4.65 10.63 2.49
CA SER A 105 4.79 9.51 3.44
C SER A 105 4.84 9.97 4.91
N ASP A 106 5.41 11.14 5.20
CA ASP A 106 5.46 11.65 6.56
C ASP A 106 4.08 12.08 7.07
N ARG A 107 3.28 12.71 6.23
CA ARG A 107 1.89 13.07 6.55
C ARG A 107 1.01 11.83 6.70
N LEU A 108 1.15 10.84 5.81
CA LEU A 108 0.45 9.55 5.94
C LEU A 108 0.79 8.89 7.27
N ARG A 109 2.08 8.78 7.62
CA ARG A 109 2.57 8.21 8.87
C ARG A 109 2.00 8.95 10.09
N LEU A 110 1.96 10.27 10.06
CA LEU A 110 1.40 11.09 11.15
C LEU A 110 -0.07 10.75 11.42
N HIS A 111 -0.89 10.67 10.37
CA HIS A 111 -2.31 10.31 10.51
C HIS A 111 -2.51 8.87 11.00
N LEU A 112 -1.73 7.92 10.48
CA LEU A 112 -1.80 6.52 10.89
C LEU A 112 -1.36 6.30 12.35
N ALA A 113 -0.42 7.11 12.84
CA ALA A 113 0.07 7.08 14.21
C ALA A 113 -0.85 7.78 15.23
N ALA A 114 -1.87 8.51 14.82
CA ALA A 114 -2.70 9.36 15.69
C ALA A 114 -3.59 8.60 16.70
N ARG A 115 -3.53 7.26 16.75
CA ARG A 115 -4.32 6.40 17.66
C ARG A 115 -5.84 6.58 17.53
N LEU A 116 -6.30 7.02 16.39
CA LEU A 116 -7.71 7.07 16.03
C LEU A 116 -8.18 5.68 15.56
N SER A 117 -9.48 5.42 15.63
CA SER A 117 -10.07 4.23 14.99
C SER A 117 -9.83 4.20 13.49
N ALA A 118 -9.98 3.03 12.86
CA ALA A 118 -9.85 2.90 11.41
C ALA A 118 -10.75 3.89 10.65
N THR A 119 -12.00 4.04 11.08
CA THR A 119 -12.97 4.95 10.47
C THR A 119 -12.56 6.42 10.61
N GLU A 120 -12.15 6.84 11.81
CA GLU A 120 -11.70 8.22 12.05
C GLU A 120 -10.41 8.53 11.29
N THR A 121 -9.47 7.56 11.24
CA THR A 121 -8.21 7.71 10.47
C THR A 121 -8.51 7.86 8.99
N ALA A 122 -9.40 7.03 8.42
CA ALA A 122 -9.77 7.14 7.02
C ALA A 122 -10.42 8.50 6.71
N GLY A 123 -11.33 8.98 7.56
CA GLY A 123 -11.93 10.31 7.43
C GLY A 123 -10.88 11.42 7.49
N ALA A 124 -9.98 11.39 8.48
CA ALA A 124 -8.92 12.39 8.63
C ALA A 124 -7.95 12.43 7.44
N LEU A 125 -7.65 11.29 6.83
CA LEU A 125 -6.81 11.21 5.63
C LEU A 125 -7.51 11.84 4.42
N VAL A 126 -8.81 11.58 4.23
CA VAL A 126 -9.60 12.20 3.14
C VAL A 126 -9.67 13.71 3.34
N ASP A 127 -9.99 14.17 4.55
CA ASP A 127 -10.08 15.59 4.87
C ASP A 127 -8.73 16.31 4.64
N ALA A 128 -7.62 15.66 5.04
CA ALA A 128 -6.28 16.20 4.83
C ALA A 128 -5.91 16.30 3.34
N ALA A 129 -6.29 15.31 2.53
CA ALA A 129 -6.06 15.35 1.09
C ALA A 129 -6.89 16.46 0.42
N LEU A 130 -8.15 16.61 0.80
CA LEU A 130 -9.02 17.69 0.31
C LEU A 130 -8.48 19.06 0.70
N ALA A 131 -7.98 19.22 1.92
CA ALA A 131 -7.37 20.47 2.39
C ALA A 131 -6.04 20.80 1.70
N ALA A 132 -5.31 19.79 1.20
CA ALA A 132 -4.07 19.94 0.47
C ALA A 132 -4.27 20.30 -1.01
N GLY A 133 -5.49 20.15 -1.53
CA GLY A 133 -5.81 20.52 -2.91
C GLY A 133 -6.98 19.72 -3.48
N GLY A 134 -7.09 18.45 -3.15
CA GLY A 134 -8.20 17.59 -3.60
C GLY A 134 -8.31 17.52 -5.13
N ARG A 135 -7.17 17.43 -5.82
CA ARG A 135 -7.09 17.50 -7.28
C ARG A 135 -7.61 16.28 -8.01
N ASP A 136 -7.84 15.18 -7.28
CA ASP A 136 -8.33 13.92 -7.83
C ASP A 136 -9.30 13.25 -6.85
N ASN A 137 -9.96 12.17 -7.29
CA ASN A 137 -10.81 11.34 -6.45
C ASN A 137 -9.98 10.64 -5.37
N VAL A 138 -10.36 10.81 -4.11
CA VAL A 138 -9.67 10.20 -2.97
C VAL A 138 -10.50 9.04 -2.42
N THR A 139 -9.92 7.86 -2.43
CA THR A 139 -10.49 6.66 -1.80
C THR A 139 -9.51 6.13 -0.75
N VAL A 140 -10.01 5.88 0.46
CA VAL A 140 -9.21 5.40 1.59
C VAL A 140 -9.94 4.28 2.32
N ILE A 141 -9.23 3.19 2.58
CA ILE A 141 -9.65 2.12 3.48
C ILE A 141 -8.54 1.91 4.50
N VAL A 142 -8.90 1.90 5.78
CA VAL A 142 -7.98 1.55 6.87
C VAL A 142 -8.46 0.24 7.51
N ILE A 143 -7.53 -0.69 7.70
CA ILE A 143 -7.79 -2.00 8.31
C ILE A 143 -6.90 -2.12 9.54
N ASP A 144 -7.49 -2.34 10.71
CA ASP A 144 -6.77 -2.61 11.96
C ASP A 144 -6.83 -4.09 12.31
N VAL A 145 -5.70 -4.68 12.61
CA VAL A 145 -5.61 -6.01 13.22
C VAL A 145 -5.57 -5.83 14.73
N LEU A 146 -6.70 -6.10 15.39
CA LEU A 146 -6.83 -5.94 16.84
C LEU A 146 -6.22 -7.11 17.59
N ASP A 147 -6.47 -8.33 17.10
CA ASP A 147 -5.94 -9.57 17.67
C ASP A 147 -5.38 -10.43 16.54
N ALA A 148 -4.24 -11.09 16.79
CA ALA A 148 -3.69 -12.08 15.88
C ALA A 148 -4.31 -13.46 16.18
N PRO A 149 -4.56 -14.32 15.19
CA PRO A 149 -4.94 -15.71 15.43
C PRO A 149 -3.87 -16.42 16.30
N GLU A 150 -4.31 -17.29 17.21
CA GLU A 150 -3.38 -18.13 17.99
C GLU A 150 -2.51 -18.96 17.03
N GLY A 151 -1.18 -18.89 17.20
CA GLY A 151 -0.20 -19.60 16.35
C GLY A 151 0.66 -18.71 15.45
N ALA A 152 0.38 -17.42 15.36
CA ALA A 152 1.24 -16.49 14.60
C ALA A 152 2.59 -16.31 15.30
N ASP A 153 3.63 -17.02 14.84
CA ASP A 153 5.01 -16.86 15.35
C ASP A 153 5.60 -15.55 14.79
N PRO A 154 5.89 -14.56 15.65
CA PRO A 154 6.48 -13.30 15.20
C PRO A 154 7.93 -13.46 14.70
N SER A 155 8.59 -14.59 14.94
CA SER A 155 9.99 -14.82 14.54
C SER A 155 10.17 -15.41 13.14
N ALA A 156 9.10 -15.88 12.50
CA ALA A 156 9.17 -16.56 11.20
C ALA A 156 9.48 -15.63 10.00
N TYR A 157 9.75 -14.32 10.22
CA TYR A 157 9.82 -13.34 9.13
C TYR A 157 11.15 -12.59 9.07
N ASN A 158 12.26 -13.29 9.22
CA ASN A 158 13.59 -12.65 9.06
C ASN A 158 14.50 -13.31 8.02
N GLU A 159 13.97 -14.10 7.07
CA GLU A 159 14.80 -14.59 5.95
C GLU A 159 13.99 -14.67 4.66
N ASP A 160 14.54 -14.04 3.59
CA ASP A 160 14.17 -14.15 2.17
C ASP A 160 13.05 -13.24 1.61
N SER A 161 13.19 -11.93 1.72
CA SER A 161 12.57 -11.02 0.73
C SER A 161 13.51 -10.66 -0.43
N THR A 162 14.46 -11.54 -0.78
CA THR A 162 15.30 -11.41 -1.97
C THR A 162 15.08 -12.62 -2.87
N GLY A 163 14.29 -12.41 -3.94
CA GLY A 163 14.42 -13.24 -5.12
C GLY A 163 13.34 -14.26 -5.41
N ALA A 164 12.30 -13.83 -6.07
CA ALA A 164 11.65 -14.68 -7.06
C ALA A 164 11.44 -13.86 -8.33
N ARG A 165 12.53 -13.69 -9.09
CA ARG A 165 12.44 -13.42 -10.53
C ARG A 165 12.36 -14.78 -11.20
N GLY A 166 11.23 -15.05 -11.82
CA GLY A 166 11.00 -16.16 -12.71
C GLY A 166 10.00 -15.78 -13.77
#